data_f24085e0de1b56f2917b4523b5b3c541
#
_entry.id   f24085e0de1b56f2917b4523b5b3c541
#
_cell.length_a   1.000
_cell.length_b   1.000
_cell.length_c   1.000
_cell.angle_alpha   90.00
_cell.angle_beta   90.00
_cell.angle_gamma   90.00
#
_symmetry.space_group_name_H-M   'P 1'
#
loop_
_entity.id
_entity.type
_entity.pdbx_description
1 polymer ?
#
loop_
_entity_poly.entity_id
_entity_poly.type
_entity_poly.pdbx_seq_one_letter_code
_entity_poly.pdbx_strand_id
1 'polypeptide(L)'
;MYKERVLHSEETPLKIYYTDRQGVPVAIDITGKEGKNKLTDNSNFFCLGPSGSGKSFHINSVVRQLHEQGTDVVMVDTGNSYEGLCEYLGGKYISYTEERPITMNPFRINREEYNIEKIDFLKNLILMIWKGSDSQIPEIEFRIVEQIIIDYYDAYFNGFTRYTDEQREVLLKNLFAAASRKNPNKPPREVDEMVRKQIEVLEARRAALKVTELSFNSFFDYSFDRLEQICTENDITTISYSTYSTMLQPFYKGGAYEKILNENVDSALFDETFIVFEVDAIKENKKLFPIVTLIIMDVFLQKMRIKKTRKVLVIEEAWKAIASPLMAEYIKFMYKTARKFWASVGVVTQEIQDIIGSEIVKEAIINNSDVVMLLDQSKFKERFDEIRKILGLTEVDCKKIFTINRLENKDGRSFFREVFIRRGTTSGVYGVEEPHECYMTYTTERAEKEALKLYKKELRCSHQEAIEAYCRDWDASGIGKALPFAQKVNETGRVLNLRPVYESK
;
A
#
# COMPACT_ATOMS: atom_id res chain seq x y z
N MET A 1 41.86 -3.54 -13.95
CA MET A 1 41.24 -4.47 -12.98
C MET A 1 40.54 -3.64 -11.91
N TYR A 2 39.23 -3.60 -11.89
CA TYR A 2 38.44 -2.82 -10.92
C TYR A 2 38.40 -3.64 -9.63
N LYS A 3 39.09 -3.21 -8.58
CA LYS A 3 38.94 -3.84 -7.26
C LYS A 3 37.65 -3.29 -6.66
N GLU A 4 36.64 -4.13 -6.52
CA GLU A 4 35.45 -3.80 -5.75
C GLU A 4 35.87 -3.48 -4.31
N ARG A 5 35.28 -2.40 -3.76
CA ARG A 5 35.59 -2.03 -2.38
C ARG A 5 35.04 -3.11 -1.46
N VAL A 6 35.82 -3.58 -0.51
CA VAL A 6 35.36 -4.54 0.50
C VAL A 6 34.18 -3.92 1.25
N LEU A 7 33.08 -4.66 1.36
CA LEU A 7 31.95 -4.26 2.17
C LEU A 7 32.29 -4.41 3.65
N HIS A 8 31.91 -3.45 4.44
CA HIS A 8 32.11 -3.46 5.89
C HIS A 8 30.77 -3.30 6.61
N SER A 9 30.62 -3.98 7.75
CA SER A 9 29.48 -3.78 8.64
C SER A 9 29.44 -2.34 9.15
N GLU A 10 28.24 -1.79 9.26
CA GLU A 10 27.98 -0.43 9.72
C GLU A 10 27.72 -0.42 11.23
N GLU A 11 28.10 0.66 11.90
CA GLU A 11 27.67 0.94 13.27
C GLU A 11 26.25 1.52 13.24
N THR A 12 25.25 0.67 13.47
CA THR A 12 23.84 1.05 13.43
C THR A 12 23.03 0.24 14.43
N PRO A 13 21.98 0.83 15.06
CA PRO A 13 21.02 0.07 15.85
C PRO A 13 20.12 -0.83 15.00
N LEU A 14 19.92 -0.49 13.72
CA LEU A 14 19.14 -1.29 12.78
C LEU A 14 20.09 -2.10 11.90
N LYS A 15 20.18 -3.38 12.15
CA LYS A 15 21.13 -4.28 11.47
C LYS A 15 20.38 -5.24 10.55
N ILE A 16 20.45 -4.99 9.25
CA ILE A 16 20.01 -5.95 8.24
C ILE A 16 21.24 -6.68 7.73
N TYR A 17 21.26 -7.99 7.87
CA TYR A 17 22.37 -8.84 7.52
C TYR A 17 22.27 -9.28 6.07
N TYR A 18 23.38 -9.10 5.39
CA TYR A 18 23.69 -9.60 4.06
C TYR A 18 25.04 -10.35 4.11
N THR A 19 25.46 -10.90 2.99
CA THR A 19 26.82 -11.36 2.81
C THR A 19 27.53 -10.52 1.75
N ASP A 20 28.84 -10.43 1.84
CA ASP A 20 29.62 -10.01 0.69
C ASP A 20 29.74 -11.17 -0.33
N ARG A 21 30.47 -10.95 -1.41
CA ARG A 21 30.65 -11.96 -2.45
C ARG A 21 31.49 -13.16 -2.00
N GLN A 22 32.27 -13.03 -0.95
CA GLN A 22 33.06 -14.11 -0.33
C GLN A 22 32.26 -14.90 0.72
N GLY A 23 31.03 -14.50 1.02
CA GLY A 23 30.18 -15.11 2.04
C GLY A 23 30.40 -14.57 3.45
N VAL A 24 31.15 -13.47 3.59
CA VAL A 24 31.34 -12.82 4.89
C VAL A 24 30.09 -12.03 5.26
N PRO A 25 29.49 -12.24 6.45
CA PRO A 25 28.34 -11.48 6.91
C PRO A 25 28.65 -9.99 7.03
N VAL A 26 27.74 -9.15 6.49
CA VAL A 26 27.82 -7.70 6.52
C VAL A 26 26.50 -7.14 7.03
N ALA A 27 26.52 -6.40 8.12
CA ALA A 27 25.36 -5.72 8.66
C ALA A 27 25.29 -4.29 8.12
N ILE A 28 24.15 -3.91 7.55
CA ILE A 28 23.91 -2.55 7.05
C ILE A 28 22.61 -1.98 7.60
N ASP A 29 22.56 -0.67 7.72
CA ASP A 29 21.29 0.05 7.87
C ASP A 29 20.62 0.20 6.51
N ILE A 30 19.62 -0.66 6.23
CA ILE A 30 18.92 -0.62 4.95
C ILE A 30 18.18 0.71 4.72
N THR A 31 17.83 1.43 5.79
CA THR A 31 17.16 2.73 5.68
C THR A 31 18.15 3.87 5.38
N GLY A 32 19.42 3.66 5.66
CA GLY A 32 20.48 4.66 5.52
C GLY A 32 20.38 5.84 6.49
N LYS A 33 19.52 5.75 7.50
CA LYS A 33 19.16 6.87 8.38
C LYS A 33 19.54 6.68 9.85
N GLU A 34 19.60 5.43 10.30
CA GLU A 34 19.80 5.08 11.71
C GLU A 34 21.27 4.85 12.07
N GLY A 35 22.14 4.74 11.09
CA GLY A 35 23.59 4.57 11.31
C GLY A 35 24.28 5.83 11.77
N LYS A 36 25.52 5.68 12.27
CA LYS A 36 26.40 6.77 12.69
C LYS A 36 26.58 7.83 11.59
N ASN A 37 26.64 7.39 10.35
CA ASN A 37 26.69 8.26 9.17
C ASN A 37 25.34 8.20 8.48
N LYS A 38 24.59 9.31 8.57
CA LYS A 38 23.33 9.44 7.85
C LYS A 38 23.60 9.49 6.35
N LEU A 39 23.09 8.51 5.60
CA LEU A 39 23.25 8.37 4.15
C LEU A 39 22.06 8.92 3.36
N THR A 40 20.87 8.96 3.98
CA THR A 40 19.59 9.29 3.34
C THR A 40 18.82 10.31 4.16
N ASP A 41 17.93 11.07 3.51
CA ASP A 41 17.02 12.01 4.17
C ASP A 41 15.69 11.36 4.56
N ASN A 42 15.29 10.29 3.85
CA ASN A 42 14.12 9.47 4.17
C ASN A 42 14.49 7.98 4.10
N SER A 43 13.62 7.15 4.68
CA SER A 43 13.79 5.69 4.71
C SER A 43 12.94 4.95 3.67
N ASN A 44 12.33 5.69 2.75
CA ASN A 44 11.51 5.10 1.71
C ASN A 44 12.40 4.41 0.66
N PHE A 45 11.88 3.34 0.10
CA PHE A 45 12.65 2.55 -0.85
C PHE A 45 11.85 2.18 -2.11
N PHE A 46 12.58 1.99 -3.17
CA PHE A 46 12.11 1.46 -4.44
C PHE A 46 12.88 0.20 -4.78
N CYS A 47 12.18 -0.89 -5.05
CA CYS A 47 12.77 -2.18 -5.43
C CYS A 47 12.29 -2.60 -6.82
N LEU A 48 13.24 -2.82 -7.74
CA LEU A 48 12.97 -3.31 -9.09
C LEU A 48 13.62 -4.67 -9.31
N GLY A 49 12.81 -5.64 -9.69
CA GLY A 49 13.31 -6.98 -10.01
C GLY A 49 12.39 -7.71 -11.00
N PRO A 50 12.89 -8.08 -12.19
CA PRO A 50 12.15 -8.90 -13.14
C PRO A 50 11.61 -10.19 -12.52
N SER A 51 10.58 -10.76 -13.12
CA SER A 51 10.06 -12.06 -12.68
C SER A 51 11.18 -13.12 -12.67
N GLY A 52 11.30 -13.86 -11.57
CA GLY A 52 12.32 -14.87 -11.35
C GLY A 52 13.69 -14.32 -10.91
N SER A 53 13.84 -13.00 -10.69
CA SER A 53 15.10 -12.41 -10.20
C SER A 53 15.36 -12.63 -8.70
N GLY A 54 14.40 -13.15 -7.93
CA GLY A 54 14.48 -13.33 -6.49
C GLY A 54 13.92 -12.16 -5.67
N LYS A 55 13.06 -11.32 -6.28
CA LYS A 55 12.45 -10.14 -5.66
C LYS A 55 11.74 -10.47 -4.35
N SER A 56 10.74 -11.37 -4.39
CA SER A 56 9.98 -11.75 -3.19
C SER A 56 10.86 -12.40 -2.13
N PHE A 57 11.87 -13.20 -2.53
CA PHE A 57 12.86 -13.78 -1.61
C PHE A 57 13.63 -12.68 -0.87
N HIS A 58 14.16 -11.68 -1.59
CA HIS A 58 14.86 -10.55 -1.01
C HIS A 58 13.97 -9.72 -0.06
N ILE A 59 12.76 -9.39 -0.48
CA ILE A 59 11.84 -8.57 0.34
C ILE A 59 11.41 -9.33 1.60
N ASN A 60 11.11 -10.64 1.49
CA ASN A 60 10.83 -11.49 2.67
C ASN A 60 11.99 -11.44 3.67
N SER A 61 13.25 -11.59 3.22
CA SER A 61 14.43 -11.47 4.07
C SER A 61 14.51 -10.12 4.78
N VAL A 62 14.28 -9.02 4.04
CA VAL A 62 14.33 -7.65 4.59
C VAL A 62 13.23 -7.43 5.63
N VAL A 63 11.97 -7.75 5.30
CA VAL A 63 10.84 -7.47 6.21
C VAL A 63 10.86 -8.37 7.43
N ARG A 64 11.32 -9.63 7.32
CA ARG A 64 11.57 -10.51 8.47
C ARG A 64 12.55 -9.87 9.44
N GLN A 65 13.74 -9.50 8.95
CA GLN A 65 14.79 -8.91 9.78
C GLN A 65 14.35 -7.56 10.39
N LEU A 66 13.58 -6.75 9.67
CA LEU A 66 13.01 -5.52 10.21
C LEU A 66 12.01 -5.81 11.34
N HIS A 67 11.15 -6.81 11.15
CA HIS A 67 10.17 -7.22 12.17
C HIS A 67 10.86 -7.78 13.42
N GLU A 68 11.86 -8.64 13.27
CA GLU A 68 12.66 -9.17 14.38
C GLU A 68 13.35 -8.08 15.22
N GLN A 69 13.57 -6.90 14.64
CA GLN A 69 14.11 -5.73 15.32
C GLN A 69 13.03 -4.72 15.76
N GLY A 70 11.78 -5.19 15.88
CA GLY A 70 10.67 -4.40 16.43
C GLY A 70 10.05 -3.40 15.44
N THR A 71 10.22 -3.60 14.14
CA THR A 71 9.51 -2.81 13.12
C THR A 71 8.15 -3.42 12.83
N ASP A 72 7.08 -2.65 12.92
CA ASP A 72 5.75 -3.06 12.47
C ASP A 72 5.71 -3.10 10.95
N VAL A 73 5.27 -4.21 10.38
CA VAL A 73 5.24 -4.45 8.94
C VAL A 73 3.80 -4.52 8.45
N VAL A 74 3.49 -3.75 7.41
CA VAL A 74 2.23 -3.85 6.67
C VAL A 74 2.57 -4.06 5.19
N MET A 75 1.95 -5.05 4.56
CA MET A 75 2.23 -5.41 3.19
C MET A 75 0.95 -5.46 2.36
N VAL A 76 1.04 -4.99 1.12
CA VAL A 76 0.06 -5.24 0.06
C VAL A 76 0.69 -6.23 -0.90
N ASP A 77 0.16 -7.45 -0.93
CA ASP A 77 0.65 -8.57 -1.73
C ASP A 77 -0.32 -8.84 -2.91
N THR A 78 0.24 -9.15 -4.06
CA THR A 78 -0.52 -9.45 -5.29
C THR A 78 -0.11 -10.78 -5.93
N GLY A 79 0.50 -11.67 -5.18
CA GLY A 79 1.01 -12.92 -5.71
C GLY A 79 1.18 -14.01 -4.67
N ASN A 80 0.56 -13.86 -3.50
CA ASN A 80 0.62 -14.80 -2.39
C ASN A 80 2.06 -15.16 -1.99
N SER A 81 2.93 -14.12 -1.96
CA SER A 81 4.37 -14.28 -1.72
C SER A 81 4.77 -14.22 -0.25
N TYR A 82 3.88 -13.72 0.63
CA TYR A 82 4.20 -13.46 2.04
C TYR A 82 3.34 -14.23 3.03
N GLU A 83 2.48 -15.14 2.57
CA GLU A 83 1.62 -15.98 3.43
C GLU A 83 2.46 -16.79 4.42
N GLY A 84 3.48 -17.49 3.93
CA GLY A 84 4.34 -18.35 4.76
C GLY A 84 5.08 -17.57 5.85
N LEU A 85 5.66 -16.41 5.50
CA LEU A 85 6.32 -15.55 6.49
C LEU A 85 5.33 -14.98 7.49
N CYS A 86 4.16 -14.54 7.05
CA CYS A 86 3.12 -14.02 7.93
C CYS A 86 2.66 -15.08 8.93
N GLU A 87 2.44 -16.31 8.48
CA GLU A 87 2.05 -17.42 9.34
C GLU A 87 3.19 -17.80 10.31
N TYR A 88 4.44 -17.83 9.84
CA TYR A 88 5.62 -18.12 10.65
C TYR A 88 5.81 -17.13 11.81
N LEU A 89 5.58 -15.84 11.53
CA LEU A 89 5.70 -14.77 12.53
C LEU A 89 4.46 -14.61 13.41
N GLY A 90 3.40 -15.41 13.19
CA GLY A 90 2.11 -15.29 13.89
C GLY A 90 1.36 -14.00 13.55
N GLY A 91 1.62 -13.43 12.36
CA GLY A 91 1.00 -12.21 11.88
C GLY A 91 -0.42 -12.41 11.35
N LYS A 92 -1.04 -11.32 10.91
CA LYS A 92 -2.39 -11.31 10.36
C LYS A 92 -2.36 -11.32 8.84
N TYR A 93 -2.77 -12.44 8.23
CA TYR A 93 -2.94 -12.58 6.79
C TYR A 93 -4.40 -12.36 6.41
N ILE A 94 -4.69 -11.35 5.60
CA ILE A 94 -6.03 -10.94 5.19
C ILE A 94 -6.11 -11.04 3.68
N SER A 95 -6.75 -12.12 3.19
CA SER A 95 -6.96 -12.33 1.76
C SER A 95 -8.33 -11.79 1.35
N TYR A 96 -8.36 -11.03 0.27
CA TYR A 96 -9.60 -10.56 -0.33
C TYR A 96 -10.33 -11.71 -1.02
N THR A 97 -11.59 -11.92 -0.66
CA THR A 97 -12.55 -12.75 -1.41
C THR A 97 -13.87 -11.99 -1.54
N GLU A 98 -14.72 -12.35 -2.49
CA GLU A 98 -16.05 -11.73 -2.61
C GLU A 98 -16.91 -11.97 -1.37
N GLU A 99 -16.75 -13.12 -0.71
CA GLU A 99 -17.47 -13.48 0.52
C GLU A 99 -16.90 -12.76 1.75
N ARG A 100 -15.59 -12.53 1.76
CA ARG A 100 -14.84 -11.87 2.84
C ARG A 100 -13.96 -10.76 2.26
N PRO A 101 -14.56 -9.64 1.86
CA PRO A 101 -13.79 -8.51 1.35
C PRO A 101 -12.93 -7.89 2.46
N ILE A 102 -11.89 -7.18 2.07
CA ILE A 102 -11.16 -6.30 2.99
C ILE A 102 -12.08 -5.14 3.30
N THR A 103 -12.50 -5.01 4.55
CA THR A 103 -13.47 -4.03 4.99
C THR A 103 -12.83 -2.99 5.89
N MET A 104 -13.26 -1.76 5.72
CA MET A 104 -12.95 -0.66 6.61
C MET A 104 -13.96 0.44 6.43
N ASN A 105 -14.58 0.88 7.51
CA ASN A 105 -15.39 2.09 7.51
C ASN A 105 -14.48 3.33 7.71
N PRO A 106 -14.07 4.01 6.64
CA PRO A 106 -13.14 5.14 6.75
C PRO A 106 -13.83 6.42 7.26
N PHE A 107 -15.16 6.43 7.32
CA PHE A 107 -15.95 7.56 7.81
C PHE A 107 -16.03 7.59 9.34
N ARG A 108 -15.87 6.45 10.00
CA ARG A 108 -15.93 6.35 11.45
C ARG A 108 -14.65 6.88 12.09
N ILE A 109 -14.68 8.12 12.49
CA ILE A 109 -13.58 8.82 13.15
C ILE A 109 -14.10 9.53 14.41
N ASN A 110 -13.21 9.77 15.36
CA ASN A 110 -13.48 10.65 16.48
C ASN A 110 -13.12 12.11 16.12
N ARG A 111 -13.41 13.06 17.04
CA ARG A 111 -13.19 14.49 16.79
C ARG A 111 -11.71 14.86 16.63
N GLU A 112 -10.80 14.12 17.27
CA GLU A 112 -9.36 14.36 17.18
C GLU A 112 -8.77 13.87 15.84
N GLU A 113 -9.40 12.85 15.26
CA GLU A 113 -9.04 12.31 13.95
C GLU A 113 -9.59 13.14 12.79
N TYR A 114 -10.57 14.03 13.07
CA TYR A 114 -11.12 14.95 12.08
C TYR A 114 -10.13 16.07 11.80
N ASN A 115 -9.38 15.92 10.72
CA ASN A 115 -8.33 16.84 10.30
C ASN A 115 -8.26 16.94 8.76
N ILE A 116 -7.47 17.87 8.27
CA ILE A 116 -7.30 18.13 6.83
C ILE A 116 -6.88 16.87 6.06
N GLU A 117 -6.00 16.06 6.63
CA GLU A 117 -5.50 14.84 5.98
C GLU A 117 -6.61 13.79 5.80
N LYS A 118 -7.51 13.67 6.78
CA LYS A 118 -8.66 12.76 6.69
C LYS A 118 -9.71 13.25 5.69
N ILE A 119 -9.92 14.57 5.63
CA ILE A 119 -10.80 15.18 4.63
C ILE A 119 -10.24 14.91 3.22
N ASP A 120 -8.94 15.12 3.00
CA ASP A 120 -8.28 14.83 1.72
C ASP A 120 -8.35 13.36 1.33
N PHE A 121 -8.16 12.45 2.30
CA PHE A 121 -8.34 11.02 2.06
C PHE A 121 -9.75 10.69 1.58
N LEU A 122 -10.78 11.12 2.32
CA LEU A 122 -12.17 10.84 1.98
C LEU A 122 -12.58 11.48 0.66
N LYS A 123 -12.11 12.69 0.39
CA LYS A 123 -12.31 13.39 -0.89
C LYS A 123 -11.77 12.56 -2.06
N ASN A 124 -10.53 12.07 -1.95
CA ASN A 124 -9.92 11.23 -2.98
C ASN A 124 -10.67 9.90 -3.14
N LEU A 125 -11.10 9.28 -2.05
CA LEU A 125 -11.90 8.05 -2.08
C LEU A 125 -13.23 8.26 -2.82
N ILE A 126 -13.99 9.29 -2.48
CA ILE A 126 -15.29 9.59 -3.11
C ILE A 126 -15.11 9.94 -4.59
N LEU A 127 -14.12 10.76 -4.93
CA LEU A 127 -13.82 11.12 -6.32
C LEU A 127 -13.39 9.89 -7.15
N MET A 128 -12.61 8.99 -6.55
CA MET A 128 -12.20 7.74 -7.20
C MET A 128 -13.40 6.82 -7.48
N ILE A 129 -14.35 6.73 -6.55
CA ILE A 129 -15.58 5.95 -6.75
C ILE A 129 -16.47 6.61 -7.81
N TRP A 130 -16.63 7.93 -7.73
CA TRP A 130 -17.53 8.69 -8.62
C TRP A 130 -17.02 8.76 -10.06
N LYS A 131 -15.75 9.13 -10.24
CA LYS A 131 -15.16 9.43 -11.56
C LYS A 131 -14.33 8.30 -12.13
N GLY A 132 -13.88 7.39 -11.26
CA GLY A 132 -12.87 6.38 -11.61
C GLY A 132 -11.45 6.90 -11.43
N SER A 133 -10.52 5.97 -11.44
CA SER A 133 -9.10 6.25 -11.15
C SER A 133 -8.40 7.09 -12.24
N ASP A 134 -8.82 6.96 -13.50
CA ASP A 134 -8.10 7.49 -14.68
C ASP A 134 -8.62 8.86 -15.15
N SER A 135 -9.61 9.43 -14.46
CA SER A 135 -10.28 10.64 -14.88
C SER A 135 -9.53 11.91 -14.47
N GLN A 136 -9.46 12.89 -15.37
CA GLN A 136 -9.13 14.27 -14.98
C GLN A 136 -10.36 14.91 -14.33
N ILE A 137 -10.21 15.32 -13.08
CA ILE A 137 -11.31 15.84 -12.29
C ILE A 137 -11.28 17.37 -12.31
N PRO A 138 -12.38 18.04 -12.69
CA PRO A 138 -12.48 19.48 -12.62
C PRO A 138 -12.33 20.01 -11.17
N GLU A 139 -11.64 21.13 -11.00
CA GLU A 139 -11.41 21.77 -9.69
C GLU A 139 -12.72 22.03 -8.91
N ILE A 140 -13.79 22.36 -9.61
CA ILE A 140 -15.09 22.58 -9.00
C ILE A 140 -15.63 21.33 -8.29
N GLU A 141 -15.40 20.14 -8.84
CA GLU A 141 -15.86 18.90 -8.27
C GLU A 141 -15.03 18.51 -7.04
N PHE A 142 -13.74 18.79 -7.03
CA PHE A 142 -12.89 18.64 -5.83
C PHE A 142 -13.45 19.49 -4.67
N ARG A 143 -13.76 20.75 -4.93
CA ARG A 143 -14.27 21.66 -3.90
C ARG A 143 -15.63 21.27 -3.39
N ILE A 144 -16.51 20.80 -4.25
CA ILE A 144 -17.85 20.36 -3.87
C ILE A 144 -17.78 19.11 -2.99
N VAL A 145 -17.00 18.11 -3.35
CA VAL A 145 -16.85 16.91 -2.53
C VAL A 145 -16.19 17.24 -1.18
N GLU A 146 -15.20 18.11 -1.16
CA GLU A 146 -14.58 18.61 0.07
C GLU A 146 -15.61 19.30 0.98
N GLN A 147 -16.43 20.20 0.42
CA GLN A 147 -17.48 20.89 1.16
C GLN A 147 -18.54 19.93 1.71
N ILE A 148 -18.95 18.93 0.93
CA ILE A 148 -19.90 17.91 1.38
C ILE A 148 -19.33 17.12 2.58
N ILE A 149 -18.05 16.75 2.55
CA ILE A 149 -17.38 16.03 3.63
C ILE A 149 -17.34 16.90 4.89
N ILE A 150 -16.96 18.16 4.75
CA ILE A 150 -16.93 19.11 5.87
C ILE A 150 -18.32 19.26 6.49
N ASP A 151 -19.33 19.52 5.67
CA ASP A 151 -20.72 19.70 6.11
C ASP A 151 -21.27 18.41 6.77
N TYR A 152 -20.89 17.22 6.28
CA TYR A 152 -21.27 15.93 6.85
C TYR A 152 -20.72 15.74 8.28
N TYR A 153 -19.44 16.02 8.51
CA TYR A 153 -18.87 15.95 9.85
C TYR A 153 -19.35 17.06 10.76
N ASP A 154 -19.58 18.26 10.25
CA ASP A 154 -20.19 19.33 11.02
C ASP A 154 -21.60 18.97 11.47
N ALA A 155 -22.41 18.35 10.61
CA ALA A 155 -23.73 17.84 10.97
C ALA A 155 -23.67 16.76 12.06
N TYR A 156 -22.64 15.92 12.05
CA TYR A 156 -22.46 14.88 13.07
C TYR A 156 -21.94 15.45 14.40
N PHE A 157 -20.84 16.23 14.38
CA PHE A 157 -20.16 16.67 15.60
C PHE A 157 -20.80 17.89 16.28
N ASN A 158 -21.36 18.79 15.49
CA ASN A 158 -21.87 20.08 15.97
C ASN A 158 -23.39 20.19 15.84
N GLY A 159 -24.04 19.21 15.19
CA GLY A 159 -25.44 19.31 14.81
C GLY A 159 -25.63 20.31 13.66
N PHE A 160 -26.90 20.62 13.35
CA PHE A 160 -27.22 21.55 12.28
C PHE A 160 -26.65 22.95 12.55
N THR A 161 -25.81 23.45 11.66
CA THR A 161 -25.34 24.84 11.64
C THR A 161 -26.16 25.64 10.61
N ARG A 162 -26.81 26.71 11.07
CA ARG A 162 -27.42 27.69 10.17
C ARG A 162 -26.35 28.41 9.37
N TYR A 163 -26.73 28.95 8.22
CA TYR A 163 -25.82 29.85 7.51
C TYR A 163 -25.40 31.01 8.42
N THR A 164 -24.13 31.36 8.42
CA THR A 164 -23.70 32.62 9.04
C THR A 164 -24.28 33.80 8.25
N ASP A 165 -24.33 34.96 8.84
CA ASP A 165 -24.84 36.15 8.16
C ASP A 165 -24.05 36.44 6.87
N GLU A 166 -22.72 36.24 6.88
CA GLU A 166 -21.89 36.37 5.70
C GLU A 166 -22.22 35.35 4.60
N GLN A 167 -22.40 34.10 4.98
CA GLN A 167 -22.81 33.03 4.04
C GLN A 167 -24.19 33.32 3.45
N ARG A 168 -25.11 33.83 4.26
CA ARG A 168 -26.44 34.19 3.84
C ARG A 168 -26.48 35.37 2.85
N GLU A 169 -25.58 36.36 3.06
CA GLU A 169 -25.40 37.48 2.11
C GLU A 169 -24.88 37.01 0.74
N VAL A 170 -23.85 36.16 0.76
CA VAL A 170 -23.29 35.59 -0.46
C VAL A 170 -24.30 34.74 -1.20
N LEU A 171 -25.06 33.91 -0.47
CA LEU A 171 -26.12 33.07 -1.02
C LEU A 171 -27.25 33.93 -1.64
N LEU A 172 -27.70 34.97 -0.94
CA LEU A 172 -28.69 35.96 -1.45
C LEU A 172 -28.22 36.57 -2.77
N LYS A 173 -26.96 37.02 -2.84
CA LYS A 173 -26.39 37.64 -4.03
C LYS A 173 -26.33 36.68 -5.22
N ASN A 174 -25.88 35.44 -4.99
CA ASN A 174 -25.75 34.43 -6.03
C ASN A 174 -27.13 34.00 -6.57
N LEU A 175 -28.05 33.67 -5.67
CA LEU A 175 -29.40 33.25 -6.05
C LEU A 175 -30.19 34.38 -6.72
N PHE A 176 -30.01 35.63 -6.28
CA PHE A 176 -30.64 36.79 -6.94
C PHE A 176 -30.11 36.96 -8.37
N ALA A 177 -28.81 36.85 -8.57
CA ALA A 177 -28.22 36.95 -9.91
C ALA A 177 -28.70 35.82 -10.84
N ALA A 178 -28.81 34.59 -10.33
CA ALA A 178 -29.31 33.44 -11.08
C ALA A 178 -30.82 33.57 -11.39
N ALA A 179 -31.63 33.99 -10.40
CA ALA A 179 -33.06 34.17 -10.57
C ALA A 179 -33.40 35.32 -11.54
N SER A 180 -32.61 36.41 -11.49
CA SER A 180 -32.79 37.53 -12.42
C SER A 180 -32.46 37.14 -13.87
N ARG A 181 -31.43 36.31 -14.09
CA ARG A 181 -31.11 35.75 -15.42
C ARG A 181 -32.26 34.88 -15.98
N LYS A 182 -32.85 34.04 -15.11
CA LYS A 182 -33.96 33.15 -15.48
C LYS A 182 -35.30 33.89 -15.67
N ASN A 183 -35.45 35.05 -15.06
CA ASN A 183 -36.72 35.85 -15.09
C ASN A 183 -36.43 37.30 -15.47
N PRO A 184 -35.96 37.60 -16.70
CA PRO A 184 -35.56 38.95 -17.07
C PRO A 184 -36.70 40.00 -17.07
N ASN A 185 -37.93 39.56 -17.12
CA ASN A 185 -39.12 40.43 -17.20
C ASN A 185 -39.78 40.66 -15.84
N LYS A 186 -39.29 40.07 -14.74
CA LYS A 186 -39.82 40.27 -13.40
C LYS A 186 -39.23 41.50 -12.70
N PRO A 187 -40.02 42.25 -11.94
CA PRO A 187 -39.49 43.33 -11.13
C PRO A 187 -38.48 42.84 -10.10
N PRO A 188 -37.42 43.57 -9.77
CA PRO A 188 -36.40 43.15 -8.79
C PRO A 188 -36.96 42.77 -7.42
N ARG A 189 -38.08 43.40 -6.97
CA ARG A 189 -38.73 43.05 -5.70
C ARG A 189 -39.35 41.66 -5.70
N GLU A 190 -39.96 41.24 -6.81
CA GLU A 190 -40.52 39.88 -6.93
C GLU A 190 -39.41 38.83 -6.97
N VAL A 191 -38.30 39.15 -7.61
CA VAL A 191 -37.10 38.27 -7.63
C VAL A 191 -36.54 38.13 -6.22
N ASP A 192 -36.42 39.22 -5.45
CA ASP A 192 -35.96 39.20 -4.07
C ASP A 192 -36.85 38.35 -3.16
N GLU A 193 -38.17 38.47 -3.26
CA GLU A 193 -39.13 37.63 -2.52
C GLU A 193 -38.98 36.14 -2.87
N MET A 194 -38.85 35.83 -4.16
CA MET A 194 -38.61 34.44 -4.61
C MET A 194 -37.33 33.86 -4.02
N VAL A 195 -36.26 34.63 -4.03
CA VAL A 195 -34.97 34.20 -3.50
C VAL A 195 -35.00 34.01 -1.99
N ARG A 196 -35.64 34.90 -1.24
CA ARG A 196 -35.84 34.75 0.21
C ARG A 196 -36.57 33.45 0.57
N LYS A 197 -37.69 33.17 -0.13
CA LYS A 197 -38.45 31.93 0.04
C LYS A 197 -37.58 30.71 -0.32
N GLN A 198 -36.77 30.81 -1.36
CA GLN A 198 -35.84 29.74 -1.75
C GLN A 198 -34.77 29.48 -0.66
N ILE A 199 -34.24 30.53 -0.04
CA ILE A 199 -33.32 30.42 1.08
C ILE A 199 -33.93 29.72 2.30
N GLU A 200 -35.18 30.10 2.65
CA GLU A 200 -35.91 29.45 3.74
C GLU A 200 -36.10 27.96 3.48
N VAL A 201 -36.40 27.56 2.24
CA VAL A 201 -36.54 26.17 1.84
C VAL A 201 -35.17 25.45 1.94
N LEU A 202 -34.08 26.09 1.50
CA LEU A 202 -32.72 25.51 1.58
C LEU A 202 -32.28 25.35 3.04
N GLU A 203 -32.55 26.34 3.91
CA GLU A 203 -32.28 26.26 5.35
C GLU A 203 -33.09 25.13 6.02
N ALA A 204 -34.36 24.98 5.67
CA ALA A 204 -35.20 23.90 6.18
C ALA A 204 -34.72 22.51 5.71
N ARG A 205 -34.34 22.38 4.44
CA ARG A 205 -33.76 21.15 3.90
C ARG A 205 -32.43 20.80 4.59
N ARG A 206 -31.55 21.79 4.77
CA ARG A 206 -30.28 21.59 5.48
C ARG A 206 -30.51 21.18 6.94
N ALA A 207 -31.49 21.75 7.61
CA ALA A 207 -31.86 21.39 8.98
C ALA A 207 -32.44 19.96 9.08
N ALA A 208 -33.01 19.44 8.01
CA ALA A 208 -33.51 18.06 7.96
C ALA A 208 -32.43 17.00 7.78
N LEU A 209 -31.26 17.39 7.26
CA LEU A 209 -30.11 16.49 7.06
C LEU A 209 -29.41 16.18 8.40
N LYS A 210 -29.80 15.10 9.05
CA LYS A 210 -29.22 14.65 10.32
C LYS A 210 -28.27 13.48 10.05
N VAL A 211 -27.07 13.57 10.62
CA VAL A 211 -26.12 12.47 10.65
C VAL A 211 -26.08 11.91 12.06
N THR A 212 -26.52 10.68 12.25
CA THR A 212 -26.58 10.02 13.57
C THR A 212 -25.48 8.97 13.73
N GLU A 213 -24.93 8.47 12.64
CA GLU A 213 -23.82 7.51 12.61
C GLU A 213 -22.86 7.87 11.49
N LEU A 214 -21.61 7.47 11.64
CA LEU A 214 -20.56 7.68 10.64
C LEU A 214 -20.32 6.39 9.85
N SER A 215 -20.79 6.34 8.61
CA SER A 215 -20.61 5.24 7.67
C SER A 215 -20.68 5.74 6.23
N PHE A 216 -20.27 4.92 5.26
CA PHE A 216 -20.49 5.26 3.86
C PHE A 216 -21.99 5.38 3.54
N ASN A 217 -22.83 4.52 4.15
CA ASN A 217 -24.27 4.57 3.94
C ASN A 217 -24.86 5.92 4.35
N SER A 218 -24.56 6.39 5.57
CA SER A 218 -25.03 7.69 6.04
C SER A 218 -24.43 8.86 5.26
N PHE A 219 -23.16 8.73 4.83
CA PHE A 219 -22.53 9.71 3.94
C PHE A 219 -23.21 9.76 2.57
N PHE A 220 -23.56 8.61 1.98
CA PHE A 220 -24.26 8.57 0.69
C PHE A 220 -25.60 9.29 0.76
N ASP A 221 -26.43 8.94 1.77
CA ASP A 221 -27.73 9.58 1.98
C ASP A 221 -27.58 11.11 2.15
N TYR A 222 -26.64 11.54 3.00
CA TYR A 222 -26.36 12.96 3.23
C TYR A 222 -25.83 13.66 1.97
N SER A 223 -24.86 13.06 1.31
CA SER A 223 -24.12 13.66 0.21
C SER A 223 -24.98 13.93 -1.03
N PHE A 224 -25.95 13.05 -1.29
CA PHE A 224 -26.85 13.21 -2.43
C PHE A 224 -27.70 14.47 -2.29
N ASP A 225 -28.36 14.63 -1.16
CA ASP A 225 -29.20 15.81 -0.89
C ASP A 225 -28.35 17.09 -0.78
N ARG A 226 -27.17 16.99 -0.16
CA ARG A 226 -26.27 18.14 0.00
C ARG A 226 -25.66 18.59 -1.33
N LEU A 227 -25.34 17.66 -2.22
CA LEU A 227 -24.86 17.96 -3.57
C LEU A 227 -25.91 18.77 -4.36
N GLU A 228 -27.19 18.36 -4.31
CA GLU A 228 -28.29 19.11 -4.95
C GLU A 228 -28.37 20.53 -4.41
N GLN A 229 -28.27 20.68 -3.09
CA GLN A 229 -28.32 21.99 -2.44
C GLN A 229 -27.16 22.88 -2.88
N ILE A 230 -25.91 22.40 -2.82
CA ILE A 230 -24.70 23.16 -3.21
C ILE A 230 -24.80 23.60 -4.67
N CYS A 231 -25.24 22.71 -5.56
CA CYS A 231 -25.40 23.05 -6.97
C CYS A 231 -26.48 24.11 -7.18
N THR A 232 -27.57 24.04 -6.42
CA THR A 232 -28.65 25.06 -6.46
C THR A 232 -28.18 26.39 -5.90
N GLU A 233 -27.48 26.39 -4.75
CA GLU A 233 -26.91 27.57 -4.10
C GLU A 233 -25.95 28.35 -4.99
N ASN A 234 -25.21 27.64 -5.85
CA ASN A 234 -24.15 28.21 -6.68
C ASN A 234 -24.48 28.26 -8.19
N ASP A 235 -25.73 27.95 -8.59
CA ASP A 235 -26.16 27.89 -10.00
C ASP A 235 -25.30 26.97 -10.87
N ILE A 236 -24.85 25.80 -10.29
CA ILE A 236 -24.02 24.83 -10.97
C ILE A 236 -24.91 23.81 -11.69
N THR A 237 -24.81 23.76 -13.02
CA THR A 237 -25.62 22.87 -13.87
C THR A 237 -24.81 21.76 -14.54
N THR A 238 -23.49 21.76 -14.36
CA THR A 238 -22.57 20.84 -15.04
C THR A 238 -22.46 19.47 -14.37
N ILE A 239 -22.98 19.31 -13.16
CA ILE A 239 -22.89 18.08 -12.38
C ILE A 239 -24.14 17.22 -12.56
N SER A 240 -23.95 15.96 -12.92
CA SER A 240 -25.01 14.98 -13.05
C SER A 240 -25.22 14.22 -11.74
N TYR A 241 -26.36 14.49 -11.07
CA TYR A 241 -26.76 13.80 -9.85
C TYR A 241 -26.98 12.30 -10.06
N SER A 242 -27.56 11.93 -11.22
CA SER A 242 -27.78 10.53 -11.56
C SER A 242 -26.47 9.77 -11.72
N THR A 243 -25.47 10.38 -12.34
CA THR A 243 -24.14 9.78 -12.46
C THR A 243 -23.50 9.62 -11.10
N TYR A 244 -23.55 10.64 -10.24
CA TYR A 244 -23.02 10.56 -8.86
C TYR A 244 -23.66 9.40 -8.09
N SER A 245 -24.97 9.36 -8.02
CA SER A 245 -25.69 8.29 -7.32
C SER A 245 -25.39 6.91 -7.90
N THR A 246 -25.45 6.74 -9.22
CA THR A 246 -25.21 5.45 -9.89
C THR A 246 -23.80 4.90 -9.63
N MET A 247 -22.78 5.78 -9.60
CA MET A 247 -21.41 5.35 -9.39
C MET A 247 -21.12 4.98 -7.93
N LEU A 248 -21.77 5.61 -6.96
CA LEU A 248 -21.62 5.31 -5.54
C LEU A 248 -22.52 4.15 -5.06
N GLN A 249 -23.65 3.89 -5.76
CA GLN A 249 -24.63 2.86 -5.42
C GLN A 249 -24.05 1.47 -5.11
N PRO A 250 -23.00 0.96 -5.82
CA PRO A 250 -22.44 -0.35 -5.52
C PRO A 250 -21.87 -0.49 -4.10
N PHE A 251 -21.50 0.61 -3.45
CA PHE A 251 -20.98 0.64 -2.07
C PHE A 251 -22.04 0.96 -1.02
N TYR A 252 -23.25 1.29 -1.46
CA TYR A 252 -24.40 1.58 -0.61
C TYR A 252 -25.20 0.32 -0.28
N LYS A 253 -26.16 0.43 0.64
CA LYS A 253 -27.04 -0.66 1.14
C LYS A 253 -27.54 -1.57 0.02
N GLY A 254 -27.29 -2.89 0.13
CA GLY A 254 -27.66 -3.88 -0.86
C GLY A 254 -26.77 -3.90 -2.12
N GLY A 255 -25.76 -3.03 -2.22
CA GLY A 255 -24.81 -3.02 -3.31
C GLY A 255 -23.73 -4.11 -3.17
N ALA A 256 -23.12 -4.49 -4.29
CA ALA A 256 -22.14 -5.58 -4.34
C ALA A 256 -20.91 -5.35 -3.43
N TYR A 257 -20.58 -4.10 -3.13
CA TYR A 257 -19.40 -3.69 -2.37
C TYR A 257 -19.75 -3.00 -1.05
N GLU A 258 -21.00 -3.15 -0.57
CA GLU A 258 -21.49 -2.49 0.65
C GLU A 258 -20.54 -2.68 1.84
N LYS A 259 -20.08 -3.92 2.07
CA LYS A 259 -19.24 -4.26 3.22
C LYS A 259 -17.92 -3.53 3.25
N ILE A 260 -17.34 -3.24 2.09
CA ILE A 260 -15.99 -2.67 1.97
C ILE A 260 -15.86 -1.36 2.73
N LEU A 261 -16.87 -0.47 2.67
CA LEU A 261 -16.83 0.87 3.25
C LEU A 261 -17.73 1.07 4.49
N ASN A 262 -18.48 0.04 4.90
CA ASN A 262 -19.44 0.18 6.00
C ASN A 262 -19.11 -0.70 7.21
N GLU A 263 -18.37 -1.79 7.04
CA GLU A 263 -17.95 -2.63 8.16
C GLU A 263 -16.68 -2.07 8.81
N ASN A 264 -16.66 -2.06 10.14
CA ASN A 264 -15.50 -1.56 10.88
C ASN A 264 -14.34 -2.56 10.81
N VAL A 265 -13.13 -2.02 10.74
CA VAL A 265 -11.90 -2.80 11.01
C VAL A 265 -11.92 -3.26 12.47
N ASP A 266 -11.54 -4.50 12.69
CA ASP A 266 -11.23 -4.96 14.03
C ASP A 266 -10.11 -4.09 14.62
N SER A 267 -10.38 -3.45 15.76
CA SER A 267 -9.38 -2.59 16.43
C SER A 267 -8.12 -3.35 16.81
N ALA A 268 -8.20 -4.66 17.01
CA ALA A 268 -7.05 -5.54 17.23
C ALA A 268 -6.03 -5.49 16.07
N LEU A 269 -6.48 -5.17 14.85
CA LEU A 269 -5.59 -5.05 13.70
C LEU A 269 -4.50 -3.99 13.90
N PHE A 270 -4.79 -2.91 14.63
CA PHE A 270 -3.78 -1.88 14.90
C PHE A 270 -2.69 -2.34 15.87
N ASP A 271 -2.94 -3.39 16.66
CA ASP A 271 -1.98 -3.99 17.58
C ASP A 271 -1.09 -5.04 16.93
N GLU A 272 -1.53 -5.60 15.80
CA GLU A 272 -0.74 -6.57 15.03
C GLU A 272 0.55 -5.95 14.53
N THR A 273 1.66 -6.68 14.67
CA THR A 273 2.99 -6.19 14.28
C THR A 273 3.40 -6.61 12.87
N PHE A 274 2.74 -7.64 12.31
CA PHE A 274 2.95 -8.10 10.95
C PHE A 274 1.60 -8.35 10.27
N ILE A 275 1.28 -7.56 9.25
CA ILE A 275 0.00 -7.63 8.53
C ILE A 275 0.27 -7.77 7.04
N VAL A 276 -0.38 -8.72 6.40
CA VAL A 276 -0.36 -8.88 4.94
C VAL A 276 -1.78 -8.79 4.41
N PHE A 277 -2.01 -7.88 3.48
CA PHE A 277 -3.23 -7.77 2.69
C PHE A 277 -2.99 -8.40 1.32
N GLU A 278 -3.57 -9.56 1.08
CA GLU A 278 -3.52 -10.26 -0.20
C GLU A 278 -4.67 -9.80 -1.09
N VAL A 279 -4.35 -9.17 -2.20
CA VAL A 279 -5.32 -8.52 -3.11
C VAL A 279 -5.25 -9.06 -4.54
N ASP A 280 -4.63 -10.23 -4.77
CA ASP A 280 -4.49 -10.84 -6.10
C ASP A 280 -5.84 -11.03 -6.81
N ALA A 281 -6.86 -11.43 -6.05
CA ALA A 281 -8.22 -11.66 -6.59
C ALA A 281 -8.83 -10.42 -7.27
N ILE A 282 -8.42 -9.22 -6.89
CA ILE A 282 -8.95 -7.95 -7.42
C ILE A 282 -7.93 -7.14 -8.23
N LYS A 283 -6.72 -7.63 -8.41
CA LYS A 283 -5.63 -6.86 -9.08
C LYS A 283 -5.94 -6.40 -10.50
N GLU A 284 -6.81 -7.12 -11.20
CA GLU A 284 -7.27 -6.75 -12.55
C GLU A 284 -8.57 -5.91 -12.52
N ASN A 285 -9.18 -5.73 -11.35
CA ASN A 285 -10.37 -4.91 -11.22
C ASN A 285 -10.00 -3.44 -11.06
N LYS A 286 -10.06 -2.68 -12.15
CA LYS A 286 -9.68 -1.26 -12.23
C LYS A 286 -10.43 -0.34 -11.26
N LYS A 287 -11.59 -0.77 -10.74
CA LYS A 287 -12.36 0.01 -9.76
C LYS A 287 -12.00 -0.37 -8.32
N LEU A 288 -11.98 -1.68 -8.01
CA LEU A 288 -11.80 -2.14 -6.63
C LEU A 288 -10.35 -2.06 -6.17
N PHE A 289 -9.40 -2.42 -7.03
CA PHE A 289 -8.00 -2.48 -6.64
C PHE A 289 -7.46 -1.15 -6.11
N PRO A 290 -7.67 0.01 -6.79
CA PRO A 290 -7.26 1.30 -6.25
C PRO A 290 -7.97 1.66 -4.94
N ILE A 291 -9.27 1.39 -4.82
CA ILE A 291 -10.07 1.70 -3.62
C ILE A 291 -9.57 0.90 -2.42
N VAL A 292 -9.40 -0.42 -2.58
CA VAL A 292 -8.92 -1.30 -1.50
C VAL A 292 -7.49 -0.94 -1.11
N THR A 293 -6.62 -0.64 -2.08
CA THR A 293 -5.26 -0.17 -1.81
C THR A 293 -5.27 1.15 -1.01
N LEU A 294 -6.12 2.09 -1.38
CA LEU A 294 -6.28 3.36 -0.65
C LEU A 294 -6.72 3.13 0.79
N ILE A 295 -7.65 2.19 1.02
CA ILE A 295 -8.11 1.80 2.36
C ILE A 295 -6.97 1.22 3.18
N ILE A 296 -6.18 0.31 2.62
CA ILE A 296 -5.02 -0.28 3.31
C ILE A 296 -3.99 0.80 3.67
N MET A 297 -3.78 1.77 2.79
CA MET A 297 -2.91 2.91 3.08
C MET A 297 -3.44 3.78 4.22
N ASP A 298 -4.75 3.98 4.34
CA ASP A 298 -5.36 4.68 5.49
C ASP A 298 -5.20 3.89 6.79
N VAL A 299 -5.34 2.56 6.77
CA VAL A 299 -5.01 1.68 7.91
C VAL A 299 -3.57 1.92 8.38
N PHE A 300 -2.64 1.96 7.43
CA PHE A 300 -1.24 2.23 7.76
C PHE A 300 -1.02 3.65 8.33
N LEU A 301 -1.68 4.67 7.78
CA LEU A 301 -1.63 6.04 8.31
C LEU A 301 -2.15 6.10 9.76
N GLN A 302 -3.26 5.45 10.06
CA GLN A 302 -3.78 5.38 11.41
C GLN A 302 -2.80 4.67 12.34
N LYS A 303 -2.25 3.53 11.91
CA LYS A 303 -1.22 2.80 12.66
C LYS A 303 0.01 3.66 12.93
N MET A 304 0.45 4.47 11.96
CA MET A 304 1.57 5.40 12.12
C MET A 304 1.34 6.40 13.25
N ARG A 305 0.12 6.87 13.43
CA ARG A 305 -0.22 7.86 14.47
C ARG A 305 -0.35 7.25 15.86
N ILE A 306 -0.90 6.04 15.93
CA ILE A 306 -1.17 5.34 17.19
C ILE A 306 0.12 4.75 17.78
N LYS A 307 0.92 4.09 16.96
CA LYS A 307 2.12 3.36 17.41
C LYS A 307 3.38 4.21 17.38
N LYS A 308 4.23 4.05 18.40
CA LYS A 308 5.54 4.73 18.49
C LYS A 308 6.72 3.89 17.99
N THR A 309 6.46 2.66 17.56
CA THR A 309 7.44 1.76 16.96
C THR A 309 7.88 2.26 15.57
N ARG A 310 8.98 1.75 15.02
CA ARG A 310 9.29 1.87 13.58
C ARG A 310 8.25 1.09 12.77
N LYS A 311 7.91 1.58 11.59
CA LYS A 311 6.90 0.96 10.73
C LYS A 311 7.35 0.95 9.28
N VAL A 312 6.93 -0.07 8.55
CA VAL A 312 7.12 -0.13 7.09
C VAL A 312 5.85 -0.57 6.39
N LEU A 313 5.47 0.14 5.34
CA LEU A 313 4.48 -0.30 4.37
C LEU A 313 5.21 -0.74 3.10
N VAL A 314 4.97 -1.96 2.65
CA VAL A 314 5.48 -2.46 1.37
C VAL A 314 4.31 -2.70 0.44
N ILE A 315 4.36 -2.15 -0.77
CA ILE A 315 3.31 -2.30 -1.78
C ILE A 315 3.92 -2.99 -3.00
N GLU A 316 3.54 -4.25 -3.22
CA GLU A 316 3.92 -4.97 -4.42
C GLU A 316 3.02 -4.61 -5.61
N GLU A 317 3.61 -4.53 -6.78
CA GLU A 317 2.94 -4.19 -8.05
C GLU A 317 2.06 -2.90 -7.92
N ALA A 318 2.53 -1.97 -7.10
CA ALA A 318 1.82 -0.75 -6.75
C ALA A 318 1.40 0.08 -7.97
N TRP A 319 2.08 -0.07 -9.09
CA TRP A 319 1.80 0.66 -10.31
C TRP A 319 0.36 0.49 -10.80
N LYS A 320 -0.25 -0.69 -10.61
CA LYS A 320 -1.65 -0.93 -10.98
C LYS A 320 -2.63 -0.04 -10.19
N ALA A 321 -2.31 0.24 -8.93
CA ALA A 321 -3.08 1.18 -8.12
C ALA A 321 -2.70 2.64 -8.40
N ILE A 322 -1.41 2.88 -8.65
CA ILE A 322 -0.81 4.21 -8.77
C ILE A 322 -1.02 4.84 -10.16
N ALA A 323 -1.45 4.08 -11.16
CA ALA A 323 -1.72 4.59 -12.50
C ALA A 323 -2.69 5.79 -12.53
N SER A 324 -3.43 6.00 -11.44
CA SER A 324 -4.37 7.10 -11.28
C SER A 324 -3.71 8.35 -10.66
N PRO A 325 -3.99 9.57 -11.18
CA PRO A 325 -3.50 10.81 -10.61
C PRO A 325 -3.86 11.00 -9.12
N LEU A 326 -5.08 10.62 -8.74
CA LEU A 326 -5.56 10.71 -7.34
C LEU A 326 -4.75 9.82 -6.40
N MET A 327 -4.47 8.59 -6.82
CA MET A 327 -3.67 7.66 -6.03
C MET A 327 -2.21 8.12 -5.94
N ALA A 328 -1.64 8.61 -7.04
CA ALA A 328 -0.27 9.10 -7.07
C ALA A 328 -0.06 10.29 -6.10
N GLU A 329 -0.98 11.24 -6.05
CA GLU A 329 -0.95 12.33 -5.07
C GLU A 329 -1.06 11.81 -3.63
N TYR A 330 -1.90 10.81 -3.38
CA TYR A 330 -2.03 10.20 -2.05
C TYR A 330 -0.75 9.46 -1.64
N ILE A 331 -0.11 8.74 -2.54
CA ILE A 331 1.19 8.10 -2.28
C ILE A 331 2.26 9.14 -1.98
N LYS A 332 2.33 10.21 -2.75
CA LYS A 332 3.24 11.33 -2.49
C LYS A 332 3.04 11.94 -1.10
N PHE A 333 1.78 12.10 -0.70
CA PHE A 333 1.42 12.51 0.66
C PHE A 333 1.92 11.49 1.70
N MET A 334 1.69 10.19 1.50
CA MET A 334 2.16 9.12 2.39
C MET A 334 3.68 9.14 2.55
N TYR A 335 4.44 9.24 1.46
CA TYR A 335 5.90 9.29 1.50
C TYR A 335 6.42 10.47 2.33
N LYS A 336 5.78 11.64 2.20
CA LYS A 336 6.12 12.82 2.99
C LYS A 336 5.73 12.67 4.46
N THR A 337 4.58 12.08 4.73
CA THR A 337 4.02 11.91 6.07
C THR A 337 4.76 10.84 6.86
N ALA A 338 5.11 9.72 6.24
CA ALA A 338 5.83 8.60 6.87
C ALA A 338 7.10 9.05 7.61
N ARG A 339 7.86 9.98 7.03
CA ARG A 339 9.06 10.56 7.66
C ARG A 339 8.83 11.12 9.06
N LYS A 340 7.65 11.71 9.32
CA LYS A 340 7.31 12.35 10.60
C LYS A 340 7.00 11.35 11.70
N PHE A 341 6.63 10.12 11.33
CA PHE A 341 6.13 9.09 12.24
C PHE A 341 7.04 7.88 12.37
N TRP A 342 8.33 8.04 12.04
CA TRP A 342 9.29 6.94 12.07
C TRP A 342 8.83 5.73 11.24
N ALA A 343 8.34 6.05 10.07
CA ALA A 343 7.82 5.07 9.12
C ALA A 343 8.51 5.19 7.75
N SER A 344 8.45 4.13 6.97
CA SER A 344 8.91 4.06 5.60
C SER A 344 7.88 3.43 4.69
N VAL A 345 7.90 3.81 3.42
CA VAL A 345 7.08 3.22 2.38
C VAL A 345 7.99 2.65 1.31
N GLY A 346 7.77 1.40 0.96
CA GLY A 346 8.49 0.69 -0.09
C GLY A 346 7.56 0.31 -1.23
N VAL A 347 7.98 0.61 -2.44
CA VAL A 347 7.31 0.14 -3.66
C VAL A 347 8.19 -0.90 -4.34
N VAL A 348 7.57 -2.02 -4.68
CA VAL A 348 8.22 -3.17 -5.29
C VAL A 348 7.54 -3.47 -6.62
N THR A 349 8.30 -3.55 -7.72
CA THR A 349 7.76 -3.80 -9.05
C THR A 349 8.65 -4.71 -9.89
N GLN A 350 8.05 -5.34 -10.90
CA GLN A 350 8.76 -6.20 -11.86
C GLN A 350 9.20 -5.41 -13.09
N GLU A 351 8.46 -4.38 -13.48
CA GLU A 351 8.70 -3.63 -14.71
C GLU A 351 8.80 -2.13 -14.44
N ILE A 352 9.87 -1.53 -14.91
CA ILE A 352 10.06 -0.09 -14.76
C ILE A 352 9.13 0.71 -15.67
N GLN A 353 8.70 0.12 -16.80
CA GLN A 353 7.82 0.81 -17.76
C GLN A 353 6.48 1.19 -17.15
N ASP A 354 6.02 0.43 -16.16
CA ASP A 354 4.80 0.70 -15.42
C ASP A 354 4.90 2.01 -14.61
N ILE A 355 6.12 2.39 -14.24
CA ILE A 355 6.39 3.62 -13.50
C ILE A 355 6.71 4.79 -14.44
N ILE A 356 7.39 4.51 -15.56
CA ILE A 356 7.77 5.54 -16.55
C ILE A 356 6.55 6.09 -17.28
N GLY A 357 5.53 5.28 -17.50
CA GLY A 357 4.33 5.65 -18.24
C GLY A 357 3.52 6.78 -17.61
N SER A 358 3.79 7.10 -16.33
CA SER A 358 3.17 8.21 -15.61
C SER A 358 4.23 9.09 -14.97
N GLU A 359 4.32 10.34 -15.41
CA GLU A 359 5.28 11.31 -14.85
C GLU A 359 4.99 11.60 -13.38
N ILE A 360 3.70 11.61 -13.01
CA ILE A 360 3.25 11.80 -11.62
C ILE A 360 3.72 10.65 -10.72
N VAL A 361 3.63 9.42 -11.20
CA VAL A 361 4.08 8.22 -10.47
C VAL A 361 5.59 8.22 -10.30
N LYS A 362 6.31 8.55 -11.35
CA LYS A 362 7.77 8.71 -11.32
C LYS A 362 8.20 9.72 -10.26
N GLU A 363 7.58 10.90 -10.26
CA GLU A 363 7.86 11.93 -9.26
C GLU A 363 7.46 11.49 -7.84
N ALA A 364 6.31 10.86 -7.68
CA ALA A 364 5.82 10.44 -6.38
C ALA A 364 6.71 9.37 -5.73
N ILE A 365 7.17 8.38 -6.49
CA ILE A 365 7.90 7.23 -5.97
C ILE A 365 9.41 7.47 -6.03
N ILE A 366 9.96 7.72 -7.22
CA ILE A 366 11.41 7.71 -7.44
C ILE A 366 12.08 8.88 -6.73
N ASN A 367 11.51 10.08 -6.85
CA ASN A 367 12.07 11.27 -6.22
C ASN A 367 11.91 11.29 -4.69
N ASN A 368 11.06 10.43 -4.13
CA ASN A 368 10.87 10.31 -2.68
C ASN A 368 11.44 9.01 -2.09
N SER A 369 12.16 8.20 -2.88
CA SER A 369 12.83 6.98 -2.42
C SER A 369 14.34 7.17 -2.44
N ASP A 370 14.94 7.42 -1.27
CA ASP A 370 16.38 7.57 -1.15
C ASP A 370 17.13 6.23 -1.20
N VAL A 371 16.41 5.14 -1.01
CA VAL A 371 16.94 3.78 -1.11
C VAL A 371 16.46 3.12 -2.39
N VAL A 372 17.38 2.66 -3.22
CA VAL A 372 17.10 1.95 -4.47
C VAL A 372 17.71 0.56 -4.42
N MET A 373 16.89 -0.45 -4.65
CA MET A 373 17.26 -1.85 -4.68
C MET A 373 17.01 -2.42 -6.08
N LEU A 374 18.03 -2.96 -6.72
CA LEU A 374 17.90 -3.57 -8.04
C LEU A 374 18.40 -5.01 -7.99
N LEU A 375 17.52 -5.93 -8.40
CA LEU A 375 17.92 -7.32 -8.62
C LEU A 375 18.46 -7.47 -10.05
N ASP A 376 18.70 -8.69 -10.51
CA ASP A 376 19.29 -8.96 -11.82
C ASP A 376 18.50 -8.29 -12.96
N GLN A 377 19.14 -7.35 -13.64
CA GLN A 377 18.56 -6.56 -14.73
C GLN A 377 18.99 -7.08 -16.12
N SER A 378 19.53 -8.29 -16.20
CA SER A 378 20.06 -8.85 -17.47
C SER A 378 18.99 -8.94 -18.57
N LYS A 379 17.71 -9.12 -18.21
CA LYS A 379 16.59 -9.13 -19.15
C LYS A 379 16.33 -7.77 -19.83
N PHE A 380 16.75 -6.69 -19.18
CA PHE A 380 16.49 -5.30 -19.65
C PHE A 380 17.76 -4.61 -20.17
N LYS A 381 18.81 -5.35 -20.45
CA LYS A 381 20.12 -4.80 -20.83
C LYS A 381 20.04 -3.79 -21.97
N GLU A 382 19.24 -4.05 -22.99
CA GLU A 382 19.08 -3.17 -24.17
C GLU A 382 18.33 -1.86 -23.84
N ARG A 383 17.47 -1.85 -22.82
CA ARG A 383 16.68 -0.69 -22.37
C ARG A 383 17.17 -0.09 -21.06
N PHE A 384 18.31 -0.56 -20.58
CA PHE A 384 18.81 -0.15 -19.26
C PHE A 384 19.21 1.33 -19.17
N ASP A 385 19.47 1.97 -20.29
CA ASP A 385 19.76 3.41 -20.33
C ASP A 385 18.58 4.27 -19.86
N GLU A 386 17.33 3.83 -20.08
CA GLU A 386 16.14 4.49 -19.54
C GLU A 386 16.11 4.36 -18.00
N ILE A 387 16.34 3.14 -17.48
CA ILE A 387 16.43 2.88 -16.04
C ILE A 387 17.53 3.72 -15.41
N ARG A 388 18.70 3.75 -16.04
CA ARG A 388 19.85 4.55 -15.61
C ARG A 388 19.49 6.02 -15.45
N LYS A 389 18.86 6.61 -16.46
CA LYS A 389 18.46 8.03 -16.45
C LYS A 389 17.46 8.35 -15.36
N ILE A 390 16.43 7.51 -15.22
CA ILE A 390 15.34 7.72 -14.28
C ILE A 390 15.81 7.59 -12.83
N LEU A 391 16.61 6.55 -12.56
CA LEU A 391 17.14 6.31 -11.21
C LEU A 391 18.41 7.11 -10.92
N GLY A 392 18.93 7.90 -11.87
CA GLY A 392 20.16 8.68 -11.70
C GLY A 392 21.38 7.79 -11.37
N LEU A 393 21.51 6.62 -12.06
CA LEU A 393 22.60 5.69 -11.80
C LEU A 393 23.88 6.13 -12.49
N THR A 394 25.01 6.01 -11.79
CA THR A 394 26.33 6.26 -12.35
C THR A 394 26.78 5.10 -13.26
N GLU A 395 27.83 5.32 -14.07
CA GLU A 395 28.43 4.22 -14.84
C GLU A 395 28.97 3.11 -13.97
N VAL A 396 29.48 3.46 -12.79
CA VAL A 396 29.97 2.50 -11.80
C VAL A 396 28.83 1.65 -11.27
N ASP A 397 27.68 2.27 -10.98
CA ASP A 397 26.48 1.54 -10.54
C ASP A 397 26.01 0.57 -11.62
N CYS A 398 25.96 0.99 -12.87
CA CYS A 398 25.61 0.12 -14.00
C CYS A 398 26.52 -1.09 -14.12
N LYS A 399 27.85 -0.88 -13.98
CA LYS A 399 28.83 -1.99 -13.99
C LYS A 399 28.57 -2.96 -12.83
N LYS A 400 28.29 -2.49 -11.63
CA LYS A 400 27.94 -3.32 -10.47
C LYS A 400 26.66 -4.13 -10.73
N ILE A 401 25.61 -3.50 -11.21
CA ILE A 401 24.30 -4.12 -11.47
C ILE A 401 24.43 -5.28 -12.47
N PHE A 402 25.19 -5.12 -13.54
CA PHE A 402 25.37 -6.19 -14.53
C PHE A 402 26.30 -7.33 -14.08
N THR A 403 26.88 -7.26 -12.87
CA THR A 403 27.62 -8.37 -12.26
C THR A 403 26.75 -9.23 -11.32
N ILE A 404 25.52 -8.80 -11.02
CA ILE A 404 24.60 -9.51 -10.14
C ILE A 404 24.38 -10.95 -10.63
N ASN A 405 24.44 -11.91 -9.71
CA ASN A 405 24.24 -13.34 -9.93
C ASN A 405 25.22 -13.99 -10.96
N ARG A 406 26.34 -13.36 -11.27
CA ARG A 406 27.32 -13.88 -12.23
C ARG A 406 28.58 -14.44 -11.60
N LEU A 407 28.62 -14.58 -10.28
CA LEU A 407 29.75 -15.15 -9.58
C LEU A 407 29.87 -16.65 -9.87
N GLU A 408 31.08 -17.09 -10.11
CA GLU A 408 31.43 -18.50 -10.32
C GLU A 408 31.43 -19.30 -8.99
N ASN A 409 31.57 -18.62 -7.84
CA ASN A 409 31.67 -19.23 -6.49
C ASN A 409 30.29 -19.63 -5.87
N LYS A 410 29.32 -20.02 -6.68
CA LYS A 410 28.01 -20.45 -6.17
C LYS A 410 27.96 -21.89 -5.69
N ASP A 411 29.00 -22.65 -5.89
CA ASP A 411 29.09 -24.05 -5.47
C ASP A 411 28.92 -24.16 -3.95
N GLY A 412 27.86 -24.84 -3.53
CA GLY A 412 27.50 -25.00 -2.13
C GLY A 412 26.59 -23.90 -1.53
N ARG A 413 26.22 -22.84 -2.30
CA ARG A 413 25.37 -21.73 -1.84
C ARG A 413 24.03 -21.74 -2.60
N SER A 414 23.16 -22.70 -2.30
CA SER A 414 21.95 -22.98 -3.08
C SER A 414 20.89 -21.88 -3.00
N PHE A 415 20.83 -21.14 -1.90
CA PHE A 415 19.84 -20.08 -1.67
C PHE A 415 20.45 -18.69 -1.64
N PHE A 416 21.47 -18.49 -2.46
CA PHE A 416 22.15 -17.23 -2.62
C PHE A 416 21.57 -16.42 -3.80
N ARG A 417 21.26 -15.16 -3.55
CA ARG A 417 20.89 -14.17 -4.56
C ARG A 417 21.60 -12.86 -4.27
N GLU A 418 21.95 -12.13 -5.30
CA GLU A 418 22.57 -10.81 -5.13
C GLU A 418 21.58 -9.70 -5.42
N VAL A 419 21.75 -8.59 -4.73
CA VAL A 419 21.01 -7.36 -4.89
C VAL A 419 21.95 -6.16 -4.90
N PHE A 420 21.74 -5.24 -5.82
CA PHE A 420 22.37 -3.93 -5.79
C PHE A 420 21.53 -3.01 -4.88
N ILE A 421 22.17 -2.38 -3.92
CA ILE A 421 21.53 -1.43 -3.00
C ILE A 421 22.28 -0.11 -3.08
N ARG A 422 21.56 0.96 -3.36
CA ARG A 422 22.02 2.35 -3.27
C ARG A 422 21.27 3.08 -2.17
N ARG A 423 21.97 3.76 -1.30
CA ARG A 423 21.46 4.61 -0.22
C ARG A 423 22.13 5.98 -0.34
N GLY A 424 21.37 6.97 -0.80
CA GLY A 424 21.94 8.27 -1.18
C GLY A 424 23.00 8.11 -2.25
N THR A 425 24.26 8.46 -1.93
CA THR A 425 25.42 8.35 -2.83
C THR A 425 26.22 7.07 -2.69
N THR A 426 25.91 6.23 -1.68
CA THR A 426 26.62 4.99 -1.40
C THR A 426 25.92 3.82 -2.07
N SER A 427 26.66 2.99 -2.81
CA SER A 427 26.12 1.80 -3.47
C SER A 427 27.02 0.57 -3.33
N GLY A 428 26.40 -0.60 -3.24
CA GLY A 428 27.08 -1.89 -3.17
C GLY A 428 26.25 -3.03 -3.73
N VAL A 429 26.88 -4.17 -4.01
CA VAL A 429 26.21 -5.44 -4.31
C VAL A 429 26.33 -6.34 -3.11
N TYR A 430 25.21 -6.78 -2.60
CA TYR A 430 25.07 -7.58 -1.38
C TYR A 430 24.48 -8.94 -1.72
N GLY A 431 24.91 -9.96 -0.99
CA GLY A 431 24.34 -11.31 -1.10
C GLY A 431 23.21 -11.50 -0.09
N VAL A 432 22.08 -11.98 -0.55
CA VAL A 432 21.00 -12.49 0.29
C VAL A 432 21.19 -13.99 0.37
N GLU A 433 21.52 -14.49 1.53
CA GLU A 433 21.76 -15.89 1.80
C GLU A 433 21.02 -16.31 3.05
N GLU A 434 20.14 -17.30 2.92
CA GLU A 434 19.22 -17.70 3.98
C GLU A 434 19.34 -19.19 4.28
N PRO A 435 19.17 -19.62 5.54
CA PRO A 435 19.10 -21.04 5.90
C PRO A 435 17.84 -21.69 5.34
N HIS A 436 17.77 -23.02 5.39
CA HIS A 436 16.67 -23.81 4.86
C HIS A 436 15.32 -23.41 5.46
N GLU A 437 15.26 -23.12 6.75
CA GLU A 437 14.05 -22.69 7.46
C GLU A 437 13.50 -21.39 6.90
N CYS A 438 14.35 -20.39 6.70
CA CYS A 438 13.95 -19.13 6.09
C CYS A 438 13.51 -19.31 4.64
N TYR A 439 14.23 -20.13 3.86
CA TYR A 439 13.83 -20.45 2.50
C TYR A 439 12.43 -21.06 2.45
N MET A 440 12.16 -22.05 3.31
CA MET A 440 10.83 -22.70 3.37
C MET A 440 9.73 -21.75 3.83
N THR A 441 10.08 -20.75 4.64
CA THR A 441 9.15 -19.67 5.03
C THR A 441 8.79 -18.76 3.85
N TYR A 442 9.73 -18.56 2.90
CA TYR A 442 9.57 -17.64 1.76
C TYR A 442 9.10 -18.31 0.47
N THR A 443 9.10 -19.64 0.43
CA THR A 443 8.84 -20.36 -0.82
C THR A 443 7.45 -20.07 -1.38
N THR A 444 7.39 -19.84 -2.69
CA THR A 444 6.17 -19.72 -3.48
C THR A 444 5.91 -20.95 -4.35
N GLU A 445 6.87 -21.92 -4.36
CA GLU A 445 6.75 -23.13 -5.13
C GLU A 445 5.64 -24.04 -4.61
N ARG A 446 4.71 -24.40 -5.51
CA ARG A 446 3.50 -25.17 -5.15
C ARG A 446 3.84 -26.49 -4.48
N ALA A 447 4.79 -27.25 -5.05
CA ALA A 447 5.15 -28.56 -4.53
C ALA A 447 5.75 -28.48 -3.12
N GLU A 448 6.53 -27.44 -2.83
CA GLU A 448 7.13 -27.19 -1.52
C GLU A 448 6.06 -26.80 -0.49
N LYS A 449 5.12 -25.91 -0.88
CA LYS A 449 3.98 -25.54 -0.03
C LYS A 449 3.08 -26.75 0.28
N GLU A 450 2.80 -27.63 -0.70
CA GLU A 450 2.00 -28.83 -0.50
C GLU A 450 2.69 -29.81 0.47
N ALA A 451 4.00 -30.03 0.31
CA ALA A 451 4.80 -30.86 1.20
C ALA A 451 4.81 -30.32 2.65
N LEU A 452 4.95 -29.00 2.82
CA LEU A 452 4.92 -28.38 4.14
C LEU A 452 3.54 -28.47 4.79
N LYS A 453 2.46 -28.30 4.03
CA LYS A 453 1.07 -28.51 4.51
C LYS A 453 0.84 -29.94 4.98
N LEU A 454 1.46 -30.92 4.31
CA LEU A 454 1.40 -32.33 4.71
C LEU A 454 2.09 -32.53 6.08
N TYR A 455 3.29 -31.96 6.28
CA TYR A 455 3.98 -32.01 7.57
C TYR A 455 3.12 -31.40 8.69
N LYS A 456 2.59 -30.18 8.47
CA LYS A 456 1.72 -29.51 9.45
C LYS A 456 0.48 -30.35 9.81
N LYS A 457 -0.15 -30.96 8.80
CA LYS A 457 -1.36 -31.77 8.99
C LYS A 457 -1.08 -33.08 9.75
N GLU A 458 -0.02 -33.81 9.36
CA GLU A 458 0.31 -35.10 9.98
C GLU A 458 0.84 -34.96 11.40
N LEU A 459 1.71 -33.98 11.62
CA LEU A 459 2.30 -33.72 12.93
C LEU A 459 1.34 -32.95 13.86
N ARG A 460 0.27 -32.37 13.33
CA ARG A 460 -0.71 -31.54 14.07
C ARG A 460 -0.02 -30.44 14.89
N CYS A 461 0.93 -29.79 14.28
CA CYS A 461 1.81 -28.80 14.90
C CYS A 461 1.63 -27.39 14.31
N SER A 462 2.28 -26.41 14.90
CA SER A 462 2.36 -25.05 14.36
C SER A 462 3.08 -25.02 13.00
N HIS A 463 2.95 -23.94 12.27
CA HIS A 463 3.64 -23.75 11.00
C HIS A 463 5.18 -23.74 11.19
N GLN A 464 5.66 -23.12 12.25
CA GLN A 464 7.08 -23.09 12.62
C GLN A 464 7.61 -24.51 12.89
N GLU A 465 6.95 -25.31 13.74
CA GLU A 465 7.35 -26.68 14.04
C GLU A 465 7.33 -27.57 12.80
N ALA A 466 6.37 -27.33 11.87
CA ALA A 466 6.32 -28.05 10.60
C ALA A 466 7.53 -27.72 9.71
N ILE A 467 7.94 -26.45 9.62
CA ILE A 467 9.14 -26.03 8.89
C ILE A 467 10.40 -26.69 9.51
N GLU A 468 10.54 -26.63 10.82
CA GLU A 468 11.67 -27.25 11.52
C GLU A 468 11.77 -28.77 11.29
N ALA A 469 10.63 -29.46 11.34
CA ALA A 469 10.57 -30.90 11.07
C ALA A 469 10.90 -31.23 9.60
N TYR A 470 10.35 -30.44 8.68
CA TYR A 470 10.60 -30.57 7.24
C TYR A 470 12.08 -30.35 6.90
N CYS A 471 12.68 -29.29 7.40
CA CYS A 471 14.08 -28.97 7.15
C CYS A 471 15.02 -30.03 7.74
N ARG A 472 14.73 -30.55 8.94
CA ARG A 472 15.46 -31.66 9.56
C ARG A 472 15.47 -32.93 8.70
N ASP A 473 14.29 -33.29 8.16
CA ASP A 473 14.16 -34.46 7.26
C ASP A 473 14.85 -34.17 5.92
N TRP A 474 14.77 -32.94 5.41
CA TRP A 474 15.46 -32.54 4.20
C TRP A 474 16.98 -32.65 4.33
N ASP A 475 17.56 -32.11 5.39
CA ASP A 475 19.00 -32.23 5.68
C ASP A 475 19.42 -33.71 5.84
N ALA A 476 18.62 -34.50 6.58
CA ALA A 476 18.89 -35.93 6.77
C ALA A 476 18.78 -36.77 5.46
N SER A 477 18.03 -36.26 4.47
CA SER A 477 17.84 -36.96 3.18
C SER A 477 19.05 -36.90 2.27
N GLY A 478 20.01 -35.98 2.48
CA GLY A 478 21.12 -35.70 1.59
C GLY A 478 20.74 -35.09 0.24
N ILE A 479 19.47 -34.70 0.04
CA ILE A 479 19.00 -34.09 -1.20
C ILE A 479 19.29 -32.58 -1.15
N GLY A 480 20.28 -32.13 -1.94
CA GLY A 480 20.74 -30.75 -1.91
C GLY A 480 19.81 -29.68 -2.50
N LYS A 481 18.63 -30.06 -3.00
CA LYS A 481 17.67 -29.10 -3.60
C LYS A 481 16.27 -29.26 -2.99
N ALA A 482 15.58 -28.13 -2.74
CA ALA A 482 14.26 -28.10 -2.12
C ALA A 482 13.19 -28.84 -2.93
N LEU A 483 13.06 -28.51 -4.23
CA LEU A 483 12.01 -29.07 -5.08
C LEU A 483 12.06 -30.59 -5.21
N PRO A 484 13.20 -31.26 -5.48
CA PRO A 484 13.29 -32.71 -5.46
C PRO A 484 12.91 -33.35 -4.13
N PHE A 485 13.26 -32.73 -3.01
CA PHE A 485 12.85 -33.22 -1.69
C PHE A 485 11.33 -33.09 -1.50
N ALA A 486 10.76 -31.95 -1.84
CA ALA A 486 9.30 -31.73 -1.79
C ALA A 486 8.53 -32.73 -2.66
N GLN A 487 9.00 -33.01 -3.87
CA GLN A 487 8.43 -34.02 -4.75
C GLN A 487 8.42 -35.40 -4.10
N LYS A 488 9.55 -35.80 -3.51
CA LYS A 488 9.65 -37.08 -2.77
C LYS A 488 8.67 -37.14 -1.60
N VAL A 489 8.50 -36.07 -0.84
CA VAL A 489 7.53 -35.98 0.25
C VAL A 489 6.10 -36.14 -0.30
N ASN A 490 5.74 -35.41 -1.35
CA ASN A 490 4.41 -35.44 -1.95
C ASN A 490 4.09 -36.82 -2.56
N GLU A 491 5.09 -37.49 -3.19
CA GLU A 491 4.92 -38.85 -3.72
C GLU A 491 4.66 -39.88 -2.61
N THR A 492 5.34 -39.74 -1.45
CA THR A 492 5.10 -40.63 -0.31
C THR A 492 3.81 -40.36 0.43
N GLY A 493 3.29 -39.13 0.33
CA GLY A 493 2.06 -38.64 0.95
C GLY A 493 2.11 -38.64 2.47
N ARG A 494 3.31 -38.65 3.08
CA ARG A 494 3.51 -38.69 4.53
C ARG A 494 4.84 -38.05 4.95
N VAL A 495 4.94 -37.69 6.23
CA VAL A 495 6.19 -37.25 6.87
C VAL A 495 7.24 -38.36 6.82
N LEU A 496 8.46 -38.03 6.43
CA LEU A 496 9.49 -39.02 6.19
C LEU A 496 10.17 -39.51 7.48
N ASN A 497 10.23 -38.68 8.53
CA ASN A 497 10.84 -38.98 9.85
C ASN A 497 12.27 -39.58 9.72
N LEU A 498 13.08 -38.94 8.89
CA LEU A 498 14.45 -39.41 8.64
C LEU A 498 15.32 -39.15 9.86
N ARG A 499 16.14 -40.13 10.23
CA ARG A 499 17.14 -39.94 11.27
C ARG A 499 18.39 -39.30 10.67
N PRO A 500 19.02 -38.32 11.33
CA PRO A 500 20.28 -37.76 10.87
C PRO A 500 21.31 -38.92 10.68
N VAL A 501 21.91 -38.97 9.50
CA VAL A 501 23.04 -39.88 9.26
C VAL A 501 24.24 -39.22 9.95
N TYR A 502 24.54 -39.61 11.18
CA TYR A 502 25.80 -39.25 11.78
C TYR A 502 26.87 -40.07 11.02
N GLU A 503 27.62 -39.41 10.15
CA GLU A 503 28.86 -40.01 9.65
C GLU A 503 29.76 -40.28 10.87
N SER A 504 29.88 -41.53 11.22
CA SER A 504 30.92 -41.98 12.15
C SER A 504 32.27 -41.69 11.49
N LYS A 505 32.93 -40.62 11.96
CA LYS A 505 34.34 -40.38 11.67
C LYS A 505 35.21 -41.36 12.42
#